data_e2a327b672a88e85ccf38f728f1d7634
#
_entry.id   e2a327b672a88e85ccf38f728f1d7634
#
_cell.length_a   1.000
_cell.length_b   1.000
_cell.length_c   1.000
_cell.angle_alpha   90.00
_cell.angle_beta   90.00
_cell.angle_gamma   90.00
#
_symmetry.space_group_name_H-M   'P 1'
#
loop_
_entity.id
_entity.type
_entity.pdbx_description
1 polymer ?
#
loop_
_entity_poly.entity_id
_entity_poly.type
_entity_poly.pdbx_seq_one_letter_code
_entity_poly.pdbx_strand_id
1 'polypeptide(L)'
;MGKQMQRLAMLCAASFLLLGGCGGAKETGSSQGNGGGQEAKEKTYKVGVTQIVEHPSLDAARKGFEQALKDKGLSVEYDVQIAQGDQSNNQTIATNFVSDGVDLIFANSTPSAQAALNATKDIPIVFTSVTDPVGAQLVQSMEQPGGNVTGTTDTHPEAIPKTVQFIDKYISGGRVGMVYNAGEQNSVAQVDQVKKAMEGTDLNIVSASVSTSAEVKQAAESLIGKVDCFYIITDNTVVSALESVIQVANEHDIPLFVGELDSVKRGGFAAYGFDYYDIGYEAGEMAAQILQDGKKPSDLPVQYPQKLKLVINKKAAQEMGIELNPEWDSIAEYIE
;
A
#
# COMPACT_ATOMS: atom_id res chain seq x y z
N MET A 1 -49.98 -23.75 -39.88
CA MET A 1 -51.26 -23.55 -39.20
C MET A 1 -51.03 -22.56 -38.08
N GLY A 2 -51.43 -21.34 -38.14
CA GLY A 2 -52.66 -20.63 -38.50
C GLY A 2 -52.94 -19.71 -37.35
N LYS A 3 -52.88 -18.52 -37.63
CA LYS A 3 -53.82 -17.38 -37.75
C LYS A 3 -53.85 -16.50 -36.49
N GLN A 4 -53.45 -15.25 -36.66
CA GLN A 4 -54.21 -14.02 -36.98
C GLN A 4 -54.77 -13.31 -35.76
N MET A 5 -54.30 -12.06 -35.58
CA MET A 5 -55.05 -10.77 -35.84
C MET A 5 -56.12 -10.48 -34.77
N GLN A 6 -56.19 -9.29 -34.20
CA GLN A 6 -56.64 -8.00 -34.67
C GLN A 6 -56.48 -6.92 -33.57
N ARG A 7 -55.89 -5.82 -33.82
CA ARG A 7 -56.35 -4.42 -33.95
C ARG A 7 -57.63 -4.04 -33.20
N LEU A 8 -57.59 -3.01 -32.35
CA LEU A 8 -58.52 -1.88 -32.46
C LEU A 8 -57.96 -0.61 -31.78
N ALA A 9 -57.97 0.42 -32.55
CA ALA A 9 -57.73 1.79 -32.13
C ALA A 9 -59.06 2.46 -31.76
N MET A 10 -59.08 3.43 -30.85
CA MET A 10 -60.08 4.53 -30.92
C MET A 10 -59.56 5.77 -30.23
N LEU A 11 -59.54 6.81 -31.02
CA LEU A 11 -59.46 8.25 -30.69
C LEU A 11 -60.62 8.69 -29.83
N CYS A 12 -60.43 9.73 -29.02
CA CYS A 12 -61.35 10.89 -29.03
C CYS A 12 -60.67 12.13 -28.39
N ALA A 13 -60.70 13.19 -29.16
CA ALA A 13 -60.34 14.57 -28.84
C ALA A 13 -61.56 15.34 -28.33
N ALA A 14 -61.29 16.41 -27.61
CA ALA A 14 -61.98 17.73 -27.73
C ALA A 14 -61.65 18.59 -26.50
N SER A 15 -60.87 19.61 -26.65
CA SER A 15 -61.12 21.04 -26.73
C SER A 15 -62.26 21.61 -25.87
N PHE A 16 -61.97 22.60 -25.05
CA PHE A 16 -62.69 23.89 -25.03
C PHE A 16 -61.94 25.00 -24.33
N LEU A 17 -61.90 26.11 -25.02
CA LEU A 17 -61.42 27.47 -24.66
C LEU A 17 -62.50 28.23 -23.83
N LEU A 18 -62.08 29.27 -23.11
CA LEU A 18 -62.54 30.66 -23.12
C LEU A 18 -62.22 31.34 -21.82
N LEU A 19 -61.40 32.35 -21.82
CA LEU A 19 -61.54 33.80 -21.92
C LEU A 19 -62.22 34.51 -20.74
N GLY A 20 -61.53 35.53 -20.26
CA GLY A 20 -62.09 36.75 -19.71
C GLY A 20 -61.59 37.07 -18.29
N GLY A 21 -60.92 38.15 -18.10
CA GLY A 21 -61.32 39.46 -17.83
C GLY A 21 -60.29 40.28 -17.06
N CYS A 22 -60.08 41.51 -17.54
CA CYS A 22 -59.24 42.57 -16.99
C CYS A 22 -59.70 43.12 -15.62
N GLY A 23 -58.71 43.61 -14.82
CA GLY A 23 -58.96 44.47 -13.68
C GLY A 23 -57.69 44.87 -12.99
N GLY A 24 -57.14 46.05 -13.22
CA GLY A 24 -55.90 46.54 -12.64
C GLY A 24 -56.03 47.07 -11.22
N ALA A 25 -54.96 46.93 -10.45
CA ALA A 25 -54.56 47.94 -9.44
C ALA A 25 -53.09 47.70 -9.09
N LYS A 26 -52.34 48.79 -9.11
CA LYS A 26 -50.96 48.89 -8.65
C LYS A 26 -50.88 48.66 -7.12
N GLU A 27 -50.02 47.77 -6.66
CA GLU A 27 -49.35 47.95 -5.38
C GLU A 27 -47.94 47.36 -5.44
N THR A 28 -47.02 48.18 -4.96
CA THR A 28 -45.60 47.93 -4.78
C THR A 28 -45.39 46.90 -3.65
N GLY A 29 -44.80 45.75 -4.00
CA GLY A 29 -44.42 44.74 -3.04
C GLY A 29 -43.08 44.10 -3.45
N SER A 30 -42.09 44.28 -2.62
CA SER A 30 -40.72 43.79 -2.68
C SER A 30 -40.61 42.35 -3.20
N SER A 31 -39.86 42.15 -4.27
CA SER A 31 -39.41 40.81 -4.72
C SER A 31 -38.38 40.28 -3.75
N GLN A 32 -38.80 39.42 -2.86
CA GLN A 32 -37.89 38.45 -2.24
C GLN A 32 -37.47 37.44 -3.33
N GLY A 33 -36.25 37.62 -3.81
CA GLY A 33 -35.59 36.63 -4.62
C GLY A 33 -35.35 35.35 -3.77
N ASN A 34 -36.17 34.35 -4.04
CA ASN A 34 -35.93 33.01 -3.54
C ASN A 34 -34.75 32.43 -4.35
N GLY A 35 -33.53 32.72 -3.91
CA GLY A 35 -32.32 32.09 -4.38
C GLY A 35 -32.35 30.63 -3.93
N GLY A 36 -32.95 29.76 -4.72
CA GLY A 36 -32.74 28.34 -4.60
C GLY A 36 -31.27 28.04 -4.88
N GLY A 37 -30.47 28.07 -3.85
CA GLY A 37 -29.14 27.48 -3.89
C GLY A 37 -29.34 26.00 -4.21
N GLN A 38 -29.08 25.58 -5.43
CA GLN A 38 -28.76 24.22 -5.71
C GLN A 38 -27.49 23.94 -4.89
N GLU A 39 -27.60 23.27 -3.77
CA GLU A 39 -26.49 22.59 -3.16
C GLU A 39 -25.91 21.69 -4.25
N ALA A 40 -24.73 22.03 -4.77
CA ALA A 40 -24.00 21.18 -5.66
C ALA A 40 -23.82 19.84 -4.88
N LYS A 41 -24.43 18.78 -5.37
CA LYS A 41 -24.20 17.44 -4.78
C LYS A 41 -22.70 17.24 -4.79
N GLU A 42 -22.13 17.12 -3.61
CA GLU A 42 -20.71 16.83 -3.43
C GLU A 42 -20.38 15.55 -4.20
N LYS A 43 -19.40 15.63 -5.10
CA LYS A 43 -19.03 14.48 -5.93
C LYS A 43 -18.45 13.40 -5.02
N THR A 44 -19.06 12.23 -5.02
CA THR A 44 -18.48 11.03 -4.37
C THR A 44 -17.62 10.31 -5.39
N TYR A 45 -16.35 10.10 -5.04
CA TYR A 45 -15.40 9.35 -5.84
C TYR A 45 -15.43 7.87 -5.50
N LYS A 46 -15.26 7.02 -6.49
CA LYS A 46 -15.09 5.58 -6.30
C LYS A 46 -13.60 5.24 -6.36
N VAL A 47 -13.07 4.65 -5.30
CA VAL A 47 -11.67 4.23 -5.22
C VAL A 47 -11.59 2.73 -5.02
N GLY A 48 -11.01 2.03 -6.00
CA GLY A 48 -10.65 0.63 -5.86
C GLY A 48 -9.35 0.50 -5.05
N VAL A 49 -9.37 -0.26 -3.98
CA VAL A 49 -8.22 -0.52 -3.12
C VAL A 49 -7.80 -1.98 -3.27
N THR A 50 -6.63 -2.23 -3.86
CA THR A 50 -6.06 -3.59 -3.93
C THR A 50 -4.85 -3.72 -3.03
N GLN A 51 -4.81 -4.80 -2.26
CA GLN A 51 -3.72 -5.14 -1.34
C GLN A 51 -3.36 -6.61 -1.53
N ILE A 52 -2.05 -6.93 -1.64
CA ILE A 52 -1.63 -8.31 -1.91
C ILE A 52 -2.00 -9.28 -0.79
N VAL A 53 -1.84 -8.85 0.47
CA VAL A 53 -2.09 -9.67 1.66
C VAL A 53 -2.35 -8.77 2.86
N GLU A 54 -3.00 -9.30 3.90
CA GLU A 54 -3.17 -8.58 5.17
C GLU A 54 -1.91 -8.74 6.04
N HIS A 55 -1.33 -7.63 6.43
CA HIS A 55 -0.38 -7.52 7.55
C HIS A 55 -0.31 -6.06 8.06
N PRO A 56 0.11 -5.84 9.31
CA PRO A 56 -0.02 -4.53 9.97
C PRO A 56 0.51 -3.34 9.20
N SER A 57 1.65 -3.47 8.49
CA SER A 57 2.24 -2.36 7.75
C SER A 57 1.42 -1.96 6.54
N LEU A 58 0.94 -2.92 5.73
CA LEU A 58 0.05 -2.62 4.60
C LEU A 58 -1.28 -2.04 5.09
N ASP A 59 -1.82 -2.55 6.21
CA ASP A 59 -3.05 -2.01 6.81
C ASP A 59 -2.85 -0.59 7.33
N ALA A 60 -1.67 -0.28 7.90
CA ALA A 60 -1.33 1.07 8.32
C ALA A 60 -1.23 2.03 7.12
N ALA A 61 -0.59 1.61 6.03
CA ALA A 61 -0.51 2.39 4.81
C ALA A 61 -1.90 2.68 4.21
N ARG A 62 -2.78 1.67 4.14
CA ARG A 62 -4.16 1.87 3.71
C ARG A 62 -4.91 2.86 4.59
N LYS A 63 -4.80 2.75 5.91
CA LYS A 63 -5.42 3.70 6.85
C LYS A 63 -4.89 5.13 6.67
N GLY A 64 -3.59 5.29 6.42
CA GLY A 64 -3.00 6.58 6.10
C GLY A 64 -3.60 7.19 4.84
N PHE A 65 -3.71 6.40 3.77
CA PHE A 65 -4.34 6.81 2.52
C PHE A 65 -5.79 7.27 2.69
N GLU A 66 -6.61 6.46 3.35
CA GLU A 66 -8.01 6.78 3.63
C GLU A 66 -8.14 8.06 4.48
N GLN A 67 -7.27 8.23 5.48
CA GLN A 67 -7.26 9.41 6.34
C GLN A 67 -6.87 10.68 5.58
N ALA A 68 -5.90 10.61 4.68
CA ALA A 68 -5.50 11.78 3.88
C ALA A 68 -6.65 12.29 3.00
N LEU A 69 -7.37 11.38 2.32
CA LEU A 69 -8.52 11.76 1.50
C LEU A 69 -9.64 12.39 2.35
N LYS A 70 -9.88 11.85 3.54
CA LYS A 70 -10.82 12.40 4.49
C LYS A 70 -10.40 13.79 4.97
N ASP A 71 -9.14 14.01 5.32
CA ASP A 71 -8.61 15.30 5.78
C ASP A 71 -8.64 16.36 4.67
N LYS A 72 -8.55 15.94 3.39
CA LYS A 72 -8.75 16.81 2.23
C LYS A 72 -10.23 17.07 1.91
N GLY A 73 -11.16 16.50 2.67
CA GLY A 73 -12.60 16.71 2.54
C GLY A 73 -13.24 16.01 1.34
N LEU A 74 -12.61 14.92 0.82
CA LEU A 74 -13.23 14.15 -0.27
C LEU A 74 -14.28 13.19 0.27
N SER A 75 -15.43 13.13 -0.42
CA SER A 75 -16.38 12.03 -0.25
C SER A 75 -15.94 10.85 -1.11
N VAL A 76 -15.61 9.72 -0.49
CA VAL A 76 -15.06 8.55 -1.17
C VAL A 76 -15.81 7.29 -0.79
N GLU A 77 -16.19 6.51 -1.80
CA GLU A 77 -16.63 5.13 -1.67
C GLU A 77 -15.47 4.19 -1.99
N TYR A 78 -15.08 3.37 -1.03
CA TYR A 78 -13.97 2.43 -1.17
C TYR A 78 -14.47 1.03 -1.50
N ASP A 79 -13.94 0.41 -2.55
CA ASP A 79 -14.02 -1.03 -2.79
C ASP A 79 -12.66 -1.65 -2.41
N VAL A 80 -12.60 -2.30 -1.24
CA VAL A 80 -11.37 -2.87 -0.68
C VAL A 80 -11.31 -4.35 -0.95
N GLN A 81 -10.33 -4.79 -1.74
CA GLN A 81 -10.12 -6.18 -2.12
C GLN A 81 -8.71 -6.63 -1.78
N ILE A 82 -8.59 -7.79 -1.13
CA ILE A 82 -7.32 -8.37 -0.71
C ILE A 82 -7.07 -9.67 -1.47
N ALA A 83 -5.91 -9.77 -2.10
CA ALA A 83 -5.59 -10.89 -2.99
C ALA A 83 -5.16 -12.17 -2.24
N GLN A 84 -4.95 -12.10 -0.92
CA GLN A 84 -4.57 -13.24 -0.07
C GLN A 84 -3.26 -13.94 -0.52
N GLY A 85 -2.30 -13.16 -1.03
CA GLY A 85 -1.02 -13.65 -1.54
C GLY A 85 -1.09 -14.31 -2.92
N ASP A 86 -2.25 -14.32 -3.58
CA ASP A 86 -2.45 -14.96 -4.88
C ASP A 86 -2.40 -13.95 -6.03
N GLN A 87 -1.46 -14.15 -6.95
CA GLN A 87 -1.26 -13.28 -8.11
C GLN A 87 -2.46 -13.29 -9.08
N SER A 88 -3.17 -14.42 -9.20
CA SER A 88 -4.34 -14.52 -10.08
C SER A 88 -5.54 -13.76 -9.51
N ASN A 89 -5.70 -13.79 -8.18
CA ASN A 89 -6.68 -12.97 -7.49
C ASN A 89 -6.37 -11.48 -7.67
N ASN A 90 -5.09 -11.11 -7.56
CA ASN A 90 -4.65 -9.73 -7.73
C ASN A 90 -5.01 -9.18 -9.13
N GLN A 91 -4.77 -9.98 -10.18
CA GLN A 91 -5.15 -9.62 -11.54
C GLN A 91 -6.67 -9.54 -11.72
N THR A 92 -7.42 -10.45 -11.09
CA THR A 92 -8.89 -10.46 -11.13
C THR A 92 -9.46 -9.21 -10.46
N ILE A 93 -8.95 -8.85 -9.28
CA ILE A 93 -9.34 -7.64 -8.54
C ILE A 93 -9.12 -6.39 -9.40
N ALA A 94 -7.93 -6.24 -9.98
CA ALA A 94 -7.61 -5.10 -10.83
C ALA A 94 -8.55 -5.02 -12.07
N THR A 95 -8.87 -6.15 -12.68
CA THR A 95 -9.79 -6.22 -13.83
C THR A 95 -11.22 -5.82 -13.44
N ASN A 96 -11.67 -6.23 -12.25
CA ASN A 96 -12.99 -5.86 -11.72
C ASN A 96 -13.08 -4.34 -11.51
N PHE A 97 -12.08 -3.70 -10.91
CA PHE A 97 -12.07 -2.24 -10.74
C PHE A 97 -12.17 -1.48 -12.08
N VAL A 98 -11.53 -1.99 -13.13
CA VAL A 98 -11.66 -1.42 -14.47
C VAL A 98 -13.10 -1.57 -14.99
N SER A 99 -13.71 -2.72 -14.80
CA SER A 99 -15.08 -3.00 -15.23
C SER A 99 -16.13 -2.17 -14.46
N ASP A 100 -15.87 -1.91 -13.18
CA ASP A 100 -16.73 -1.13 -12.29
C ASP A 100 -16.55 0.40 -12.48
N GLY A 101 -15.56 0.79 -13.28
CA GLY A 101 -15.29 2.17 -13.64
C GLY A 101 -14.95 3.04 -12.44
N VAL A 102 -14.02 2.58 -11.59
CA VAL A 102 -13.53 3.37 -10.45
C VAL A 102 -12.81 4.63 -10.92
N ASP A 103 -12.86 5.71 -10.14
CA ASP A 103 -12.20 6.98 -10.47
C ASP A 103 -10.67 6.91 -10.25
N LEU A 104 -10.20 6.01 -9.37
CA LEU A 104 -8.80 5.81 -9.03
C LEU A 104 -8.59 4.41 -8.46
N ILE A 105 -7.43 3.81 -8.73
CA ILE A 105 -6.98 2.57 -8.07
C ILE A 105 -5.86 2.91 -7.10
N PHE A 106 -6.04 2.58 -5.82
CA PHE A 106 -4.99 2.55 -4.83
C PHE A 106 -4.40 1.15 -4.75
N ALA A 107 -3.11 1.01 -5.07
CA ALA A 107 -2.42 -0.27 -5.14
C ALA A 107 -1.37 -0.39 -4.03
N ASN A 108 -1.65 -1.21 -3.04
CA ASN A 108 -0.83 -1.37 -1.84
C ASN A 108 0.03 -2.63 -1.93
N SER A 109 1.19 -2.49 -2.46
CA SER A 109 2.31 -3.40 -2.71
C SER A 109 2.74 -3.43 -4.18
N THR A 110 3.96 -3.89 -4.45
CA THR A 110 4.49 -4.07 -5.82
C THR A 110 3.62 -4.99 -6.67
N PRO A 111 3.23 -6.20 -6.21
CA PRO A 111 2.37 -7.08 -7.01
C PRO A 111 1.00 -6.47 -7.32
N SER A 112 0.40 -5.74 -6.37
CA SER A 112 -0.88 -5.07 -6.58
C SER A 112 -0.77 -3.94 -7.62
N ALA A 113 0.31 -3.14 -7.56
CA ALA A 113 0.55 -2.07 -8.53
C ALA A 113 0.81 -2.62 -9.94
N GLN A 114 1.56 -3.73 -10.06
CA GLN A 114 1.78 -4.40 -11.34
C GLN A 114 0.46 -4.94 -11.93
N ALA A 115 -0.38 -5.57 -11.13
CA ALA A 115 -1.69 -6.06 -11.57
C ALA A 115 -2.60 -4.91 -12.04
N ALA A 116 -2.65 -3.80 -11.29
CA ALA A 116 -3.41 -2.61 -11.66
C ALA A 116 -2.91 -2.01 -12.99
N LEU A 117 -1.60 -1.84 -13.15
CA LEU A 117 -1.00 -1.30 -14.38
C LEU A 117 -1.22 -2.22 -15.60
N ASN A 118 -1.25 -3.53 -15.39
CA ASN A 118 -1.55 -4.50 -16.45
C ASN A 118 -3.03 -4.43 -16.87
N ALA A 119 -3.95 -4.11 -15.94
CA ALA A 119 -5.38 -4.06 -16.21
C ALA A 119 -5.81 -2.76 -16.92
N THR A 120 -5.16 -1.62 -16.64
CA THR A 120 -5.56 -0.32 -17.22
C THR A 120 -4.38 0.60 -17.51
N LYS A 121 -4.55 1.43 -18.56
CA LYS A 121 -3.65 2.55 -18.87
C LYS A 121 -4.37 3.92 -18.76
N ASP A 122 -5.64 3.90 -18.41
CA ASP A 122 -6.50 5.08 -18.42
C ASP A 122 -6.90 5.52 -17.00
N ILE A 123 -7.26 4.57 -16.11
CA ILE A 123 -7.60 4.88 -14.73
C ILE A 123 -6.33 5.26 -13.98
N PRO A 124 -6.30 6.39 -13.25
CA PRO A 124 -5.17 6.75 -12.42
C PRO A 124 -4.85 5.68 -11.36
N ILE A 125 -3.59 5.36 -11.19
CA ILE A 125 -3.10 4.43 -10.19
C ILE A 125 -2.17 5.18 -9.24
N VAL A 126 -2.47 5.13 -7.95
CA VAL A 126 -1.57 5.58 -6.90
C VAL A 126 -1.14 4.36 -6.09
N PHE A 127 0.14 4.07 -6.13
CA PHE A 127 0.69 2.97 -5.33
C PHE A 127 1.28 3.46 -4.02
N THR A 128 1.40 2.54 -3.06
CA THR A 128 2.24 2.65 -1.88
C THR A 128 2.89 1.29 -1.59
N SER A 129 3.86 1.25 -0.67
CA SER A 129 4.53 -0.01 -0.30
C SER A 129 5.16 -0.72 -1.50
N VAL A 130 5.76 0.06 -2.39
CA VAL A 130 6.47 -0.42 -3.58
C VAL A 130 7.96 -0.15 -3.42
N THR A 131 8.75 -1.21 -3.43
CA THR A 131 10.20 -1.16 -3.13
C THR A 131 11.01 -0.53 -4.25
N ASP A 132 10.80 -0.95 -5.50
CA ASP A 132 11.53 -0.48 -6.67
C ASP A 132 10.56 -0.26 -7.84
N PRO A 133 9.91 0.91 -7.90
CA PRO A 133 8.90 1.17 -8.94
C PRO A 133 9.48 1.23 -10.35
N VAL A 134 10.76 1.55 -10.51
CA VAL A 134 11.44 1.56 -11.82
C VAL A 134 11.76 0.12 -12.25
N GLY A 135 12.39 -0.67 -11.39
CA GLY A 135 12.69 -2.07 -11.66
C GLY A 135 11.44 -2.94 -11.79
N ALA A 136 10.35 -2.57 -11.10
CA ALA A 136 9.04 -3.20 -11.27
C ALA A 136 8.29 -2.76 -12.56
N GLN A 137 8.89 -1.85 -13.35
CA GLN A 137 8.32 -1.31 -14.59
C GLN A 137 6.99 -0.57 -14.40
N LEU A 138 6.79 0.02 -13.23
CA LEU A 138 5.60 0.82 -12.92
C LEU A 138 5.74 2.25 -13.44
N VAL A 139 6.94 2.82 -13.33
CA VAL A 139 7.26 4.19 -13.71
C VAL A 139 8.55 4.25 -14.53
N GLN A 140 8.73 5.33 -15.30
CA GLN A 140 9.95 5.52 -16.09
C GLN A 140 11.14 5.97 -15.23
N SER A 141 10.90 6.89 -14.30
CA SER A 141 11.84 7.31 -13.25
C SER A 141 11.05 7.81 -12.03
N MET A 142 11.74 8.04 -10.93
CA MET A 142 11.14 8.58 -9.70
C MET A 142 10.64 10.01 -9.90
N GLU A 143 11.38 10.84 -10.63
CA GLU A 143 11.08 12.25 -10.89
C GLU A 143 10.03 12.44 -11.98
N GLN A 144 10.01 11.52 -12.95
CA GLN A 144 9.11 11.57 -14.10
C GLN A 144 8.46 10.19 -14.29
N PRO A 145 7.40 9.89 -13.53
CA PRO A 145 6.77 8.56 -13.57
C PRO A 145 6.31 8.15 -14.97
N GLY A 146 5.73 9.09 -15.69
CA GLY A 146 5.10 8.81 -17.00
C GLY A 146 3.81 7.99 -16.86
N GLY A 147 2.98 7.99 -17.90
CA GLY A 147 1.75 7.18 -17.90
C GLY A 147 0.71 7.58 -16.85
N ASN A 148 -0.03 6.58 -16.37
CA ASN A 148 -1.14 6.73 -15.42
C ASN A 148 -0.82 6.28 -14.00
N VAL A 149 0.47 6.16 -13.63
CA VAL A 149 0.92 5.58 -12.35
C VAL A 149 1.84 6.55 -11.62
N THR A 150 1.66 6.70 -10.33
CA THR A 150 2.57 7.37 -9.39
C THR A 150 2.35 6.82 -7.98
N GLY A 151 3.07 7.31 -6.97
CA GLY A 151 2.86 6.89 -5.58
C GLY A 151 4.06 7.08 -4.67
N THR A 152 4.13 6.26 -3.62
CA THR A 152 5.16 6.30 -2.58
C THR A 152 5.88 4.97 -2.45
N THR A 153 7.21 5.01 -2.29
CA THR A 153 8.00 3.79 -2.05
C THR A 153 8.01 3.41 -0.57
N ASP A 154 8.32 2.14 -0.30
CA ASP A 154 8.69 1.65 1.02
C ASP A 154 10.21 1.41 1.17
N THR A 155 11.00 2.13 0.41
CA THR A 155 12.46 2.05 0.45
C THR A 155 13.05 3.41 0.83
N HIS A 156 13.63 3.49 2.03
CA HIS A 156 14.49 4.60 2.39
C HIS A 156 15.93 4.24 2.00
N PRO A 157 16.67 5.12 1.28
CA PRO A 157 18.01 4.78 0.76
C PRO A 157 19.02 4.30 1.80
N GLU A 158 18.86 4.73 3.05
CA GLU A 158 19.77 4.37 4.15
C GLU A 158 19.29 3.19 5.01
N ALA A 159 18.04 2.69 4.85
CA ALA A 159 17.49 1.67 5.75
C ALA A 159 18.30 0.38 5.71
N ILE A 160 18.44 -0.24 4.54
CA ILE A 160 19.22 -1.47 4.36
C ILE A 160 20.70 -1.26 4.68
N PRO A 161 21.39 -0.21 4.18
CA PRO A 161 22.79 0.04 4.57
C PRO A 161 23.01 0.18 6.08
N LYS A 162 22.15 0.91 6.79
CA LYS A 162 22.26 1.06 8.25
C LYS A 162 21.95 -0.24 8.99
N THR A 163 20.99 -1.04 8.53
CA THR A 163 20.71 -2.35 9.12
C THR A 163 21.91 -3.28 8.94
N VAL A 164 22.51 -3.34 7.76
CA VAL A 164 23.71 -4.15 7.48
C VAL A 164 24.90 -3.70 8.34
N GLN A 165 25.13 -2.38 8.44
CA GLN A 165 26.20 -1.82 9.31
C GLN A 165 25.97 -2.16 10.79
N PHE A 166 24.70 -2.15 11.25
CA PHE A 166 24.36 -2.53 12.61
C PHE A 166 24.64 -4.01 12.86
N ILE A 167 24.25 -4.90 11.93
CA ILE A 167 24.54 -6.33 11.99
C ILE A 167 26.06 -6.55 12.02
N ASP A 168 26.81 -5.97 11.10
CA ASP A 168 28.27 -6.10 10.98
C ASP A 168 29.00 -5.65 12.26
N LYS A 169 28.52 -4.58 12.89
CA LYS A 169 29.15 -4.01 14.10
C LYS A 169 28.84 -4.83 15.37
N TYR A 170 27.63 -5.35 15.52
CA TYR A 170 27.15 -5.83 16.82
C TYR A 170 26.82 -7.34 16.86
N ILE A 171 26.72 -8.00 15.72
CA ILE A 171 26.40 -9.42 15.65
C ILE A 171 27.66 -10.22 15.29
N SER A 172 28.02 -11.16 16.15
CA SER A 172 29.17 -12.05 15.90
C SER A 172 28.82 -13.09 14.85
N GLY A 173 29.77 -13.49 14.00
CA GLY A 173 29.68 -14.66 13.14
C GLY A 173 29.54 -14.37 11.65
N GLY A 174 28.77 -13.38 11.23
CA GLY A 174 28.71 -12.92 9.84
C GLY A 174 27.77 -13.66 8.91
N ARG A 175 27.03 -14.71 9.34
CA ARG A 175 26.06 -15.45 8.51
C ARG A 175 24.65 -14.91 8.72
N VAL A 176 24.13 -14.19 7.73
CA VAL A 176 22.81 -13.57 7.80
C VAL A 176 21.79 -14.45 7.09
N GLY A 177 20.83 -14.96 7.84
CA GLY A 177 19.73 -15.77 7.34
C GLY A 177 18.65 -14.90 6.69
N MET A 178 18.27 -15.20 5.46
CA MET A 178 17.17 -14.52 4.78
C MET A 178 16.15 -15.54 4.30
N VAL A 179 14.90 -15.35 4.69
CA VAL A 179 13.76 -16.07 4.12
C VAL A 179 12.98 -15.10 3.26
N TYR A 180 12.72 -15.43 2.01
CA TYR A 180 12.02 -14.53 1.08
C TYR A 180 11.32 -15.29 -0.05
N ASN A 181 10.32 -14.67 -0.66
CA ASN A 181 9.65 -15.19 -1.84
C ASN A 181 10.36 -14.69 -3.11
N ALA A 182 11.08 -15.58 -3.80
CA ALA A 182 11.76 -15.25 -5.04
C ALA A 182 10.79 -14.95 -6.22
N GLY A 183 9.50 -15.20 -6.07
CA GLY A 183 8.46 -14.83 -7.03
C GLY A 183 7.98 -13.37 -6.88
N GLU A 184 8.38 -12.66 -5.82
CA GLU A 184 8.09 -11.25 -5.61
C GLU A 184 9.26 -10.37 -6.09
N GLN A 185 9.00 -9.46 -7.05
CA GLN A 185 10.03 -8.57 -7.59
C GLN A 185 10.66 -7.67 -6.51
N ASN A 186 9.82 -7.11 -5.60
CA ASN A 186 10.29 -6.33 -4.46
C ASN A 186 11.27 -7.08 -3.57
N SER A 187 11.04 -8.37 -3.32
CA SER A 187 11.90 -9.20 -2.48
C SER A 187 13.25 -9.47 -3.15
N VAL A 188 13.25 -9.78 -4.44
CA VAL A 188 14.49 -9.95 -5.21
C VAL A 188 15.30 -8.66 -5.22
N ALA A 189 14.66 -7.51 -5.48
CA ALA A 189 15.30 -6.21 -5.47
C ALA A 189 15.95 -5.89 -4.10
N GLN A 190 15.26 -6.17 -2.99
CA GLN A 190 15.81 -5.95 -1.66
C GLN A 190 16.96 -6.89 -1.31
N VAL A 191 16.87 -8.18 -1.68
CA VAL A 191 17.98 -9.13 -1.50
C VAL A 191 19.24 -8.64 -2.22
N ASP A 192 19.09 -8.09 -3.43
CA ASP A 192 20.23 -7.55 -4.18
C ASP A 192 20.77 -6.25 -3.55
N GLN A 193 19.90 -5.41 -2.98
CA GLN A 193 20.34 -4.24 -2.18
C GLN A 193 21.11 -4.68 -0.92
N VAL A 194 20.65 -5.73 -0.22
CA VAL A 194 21.34 -6.28 0.96
C VAL A 194 22.71 -6.82 0.56
N LYS A 195 22.81 -7.61 -0.52
CA LYS A 195 24.10 -8.08 -1.06
C LYS A 195 25.06 -6.94 -1.33
N LYS A 196 24.57 -5.89 -2.01
CA LYS A 196 25.35 -4.69 -2.31
C LYS A 196 25.80 -3.96 -1.04
N ALA A 197 24.94 -3.86 -0.03
CA ALA A 197 25.28 -3.22 1.24
C ALA A 197 26.31 -4.02 2.05
N MET A 198 26.40 -5.34 1.83
CA MET A 198 27.40 -6.23 2.48
C MET A 198 28.76 -6.22 1.77
N GLU A 199 28.90 -5.58 0.60
CA GLU A 199 30.19 -5.48 -0.08
C GLU A 199 31.25 -4.80 0.81
N GLY A 200 32.36 -5.49 1.03
CA GLY A 200 33.46 -5.00 1.89
C GLY A 200 33.29 -5.32 3.38
N THR A 201 32.25 -6.02 3.79
CA THR A 201 32.09 -6.62 5.13
C THR A 201 32.43 -8.11 5.10
N ASP A 202 32.53 -8.73 6.29
CA ASP A 202 32.67 -10.20 6.41
C ASP A 202 31.31 -10.92 6.44
N LEU A 203 30.20 -10.21 6.19
CA LEU A 203 28.85 -10.77 6.21
C LEU A 203 28.56 -11.61 4.95
N ASN A 204 27.82 -12.69 5.15
CA ASN A 204 27.40 -13.60 4.09
C ASN A 204 25.91 -13.94 4.21
N ILE A 205 25.17 -13.95 3.11
CA ILE A 205 23.78 -14.36 3.09
C ILE A 205 23.67 -15.89 2.99
N VAL A 206 22.87 -16.48 3.88
CA VAL A 206 22.37 -17.85 3.77
C VAL A 206 20.86 -17.76 3.62
N SER A 207 20.33 -18.10 2.45
CA SER A 207 18.91 -17.88 2.16
C SER A 207 18.11 -19.17 2.00
N ALA A 208 16.82 -19.08 2.31
CA ALA A 208 15.81 -20.06 1.97
C ALA A 208 14.66 -19.33 1.24
N SER A 209 14.22 -19.89 0.11
CA SER A 209 13.10 -19.31 -0.65
C SER A 209 11.80 -20.01 -0.30
N VAL A 210 10.72 -19.23 -0.30
CA VAL A 210 9.34 -19.70 -0.12
C VAL A 210 8.47 -19.23 -1.27
N SER A 211 7.35 -19.89 -1.50
CA SER A 211 6.32 -19.48 -2.47
C SER A 211 5.01 -19.15 -1.78
N THR A 212 4.80 -19.63 -0.57
CA THR A 212 3.60 -19.41 0.25
C THR A 212 3.96 -19.16 1.71
N SER A 213 3.06 -18.50 2.43
CA SER A 213 3.21 -18.24 3.87
C SER A 213 3.29 -19.53 4.71
N ALA A 214 2.68 -20.63 4.26
CA ALA A 214 2.73 -21.91 4.94
C ALA A 214 4.14 -22.53 4.98
N GLU A 215 5.02 -22.16 4.07
CA GLU A 215 6.40 -22.67 3.97
C GLU A 215 7.39 -21.92 4.88
N VAL A 216 7.00 -20.73 5.39
CA VAL A 216 7.90 -19.79 6.09
C VAL A 216 8.55 -20.43 7.32
N LYS A 217 7.78 -21.16 8.15
CA LYS A 217 8.33 -21.82 9.33
C LYS A 217 9.40 -22.84 8.96
N GLN A 218 9.13 -23.73 8.02
CA GLN A 218 10.07 -24.75 7.57
C GLN A 218 11.33 -24.14 6.94
N ALA A 219 11.16 -23.03 6.19
CA ALA A 219 12.28 -22.31 5.60
C ALA A 219 13.19 -21.71 6.69
N ALA A 220 12.63 -21.06 7.71
CA ALA A 220 13.39 -20.53 8.84
C ALA A 220 14.09 -21.65 9.62
N GLU A 221 13.39 -22.75 9.94
CA GLU A 221 13.97 -23.94 10.62
C GLU A 221 15.14 -24.54 9.83
N SER A 222 15.08 -24.52 8.49
CA SER A 222 16.16 -25.05 7.64
C SER A 222 17.48 -24.29 7.77
N LEU A 223 17.45 -23.08 8.31
CA LEU A 223 18.61 -22.21 8.50
C LEU A 223 19.23 -22.32 9.90
N ILE A 224 18.61 -23.05 10.85
CA ILE A 224 19.12 -23.25 12.19
C ILE A 224 20.51 -23.89 12.14
N GLY A 225 21.45 -23.36 12.93
CA GLY A 225 22.86 -23.77 12.97
C GLY A 225 23.68 -23.32 11.75
N LYS A 226 23.08 -22.72 10.77
CA LYS A 226 23.73 -22.16 9.56
C LYS A 226 23.85 -20.65 9.56
N VAL A 227 23.12 -19.97 10.42
CA VAL A 227 23.03 -18.50 10.50
C VAL A 227 23.35 -18.01 11.91
N ASP A 228 23.79 -16.77 12.00
CA ASP A 228 24.13 -16.10 13.26
C ASP A 228 23.07 -15.02 13.61
N CYS A 229 22.29 -14.57 12.64
CA CYS A 229 21.08 -13.78 12.79
C CYS A 229 20.15 -13.99 11.60
N PHE A 230 18.88 -13.63 11.76
CA PHE A 230 17.94 -13.45 10.65
C PHE A 230 17.86 -11.98 10.26
N TYR A 231 17.69 -11.71 8.97
CA TYR A 231 17.22 -10.42 8.44
C TYR A 231 16.06 -10.68 7.49
N ILE A 232 14.85 -10.39 7.96
CA ILE A 232 13.61 -10.48 7.17
C ILE A 232 13.30 -9.11 6.59
N ILE A 233 13.41 -9.01 5.28
CA ILE A 233 13.10 -7.82 4.48
C ILE A 233 11.57 -7.60 4.39
N THR A 234 11.12 -6.54 3.69
CA THR A 234 9.68 -6.27 3.49
C THR A 234 9.07 -7.19 2.42
N ASP A 235 9.18 -8.48 2.63
CA ASP A 235 8.61 -9.55 1.80
C ASP A 235 7.17 -9.83 2.23
N ASN A 236 6.18 -9.62 1.32
CA ASN A 236 4.77 -9.74 1.70
C ASN A 236 4.41 -11.15 2.20
N THR A 237 4.94 -12.20 1.55
CA THR A 237 4.67 -13.59 1.91
C THR A 237 5.22 -13.90 3.29
N VAL A 238 6.47 -13.53 3.58
CA VAL A 238 7.14 -13.84 4.86
C VAL A 238 6.59 -12.97 5.99
N VAL A 239 6.39 -11.68 5.76
CA VAL A 239 5.83 -10.77 6.77
C VAL A 239 4.40 -11.16 7.15
N SER A 240 3.60 -11.70 6.24
CA SER A 240 2.27 -12.22 6.58
C SER A 240 2.28 -13.41 7.55
N ALA A 241 3.41 -14.13 7.66
CA ALA A 241 3.64 -15.26 8.56
C ALA A 241 4.81 -15.03 9.52
N LEU A 242 5.14 -13.80 9.85
CA LEU A 242 6.33 -13.40 10.60
C LEU A 242 6.42 -14.07 11.98
N GLU A 243 5.29 -14.34 12.63
CA GLU A 243 5.24 -15.05 13.92
C GLU A 243 5.93 -16.41 13.87
N SER A 244 5.93 -17.08 12.72
CA SER A 244 6.65 -18.34 12.53
C SER A 244 8.16 -18.15 12.57
N VAL A 245 8.67 -17.06 12.03
CA VAL A 245 10.11 -16.72 12.11
C VAL A 245 10.48 -16.28 13.51
N ILE A 246 9.64 -15.44 14.16
CA ILE A 246 9.84 -15.01 15.55
C ILE A 246 9.91 -16.21 16.48
N GLN A 247 9.01 -17.19 16.32
CA GLN A 247 9.04 -18.41 17.12
C GLN A 247 10.37 -19.14 16.95
N VAL A 248 10.84 -19.35 15.73
CA VAL A 248 12.12 -20.02 15.46
C VAL A 248 13.30 -19.23 16.04
N ALA A 249 13.30 -17.91 15.89
CA ALA A 249 14.33 -17.03 16.42
C ALA A 249 14.42 -17.13 17.96
N ASN A 250 13.27 -17.06 18.65
CA ASN A 250 13.20 -17.16 20.11
C ASN A 250 13.60 -18.56 20.63
N GLU A 251 13.16 -19.65 19.96
CA GLU A 251 13.47 -21.01 20.36
C GLU A 251 14.97 -21.37 20.24
N HIS A 252 15.71 -20.60 19.43
CA HIS A 252 17.12 -20.90 19.12
C HIS A 252 18.08 -19.73 19.44
N ASP A 253 17.62 -18.72 20.19
CA ASP A 253 18.42 -17.54 20.58
C ASP A 253 19.09 -16.87 19.35
N ILE A 254 18.35 -16.74 18.23
CA ILE A 254 18.86 -16.13 16.99
C ILE A 254 18.32 -14.70 16.87
N PRO A 255 19.17 -13.66 16.84
CA PRO A 255 18.74 -12.28 16.61
C PRO A 255 17.92 -12.13 15.33
N LEU A 256 16.73 -11.50 15.42
CA LEU A 256 15.85 -11.29 14.28
C LEU A 256 15.73 -9.80 13.92
N PHE A 257 16.46 -9.37 12.90
CA PHE A 257 16.29 -8.07 12.27
C PHE A 257 15.14 -8.12 11.29
N VAL A 258 14.39 -7.02 11.20
CA VAL A 258 13.22 -6.91 10.31
C VAL A 258 13.27 -5.62 9.49
N GLY A 259 12.58 -5.59 8.35
CA GLY A 259 12.62 -4.47 7.40
C GLY A 259 11.69 -3.32 7.74
N GLU A 260 10.80 -3.47 8.74
CA GLU A 260 9.74 -2.51 9.04
C GLU A 260 9.42 -2.42 10.53
N LEU A 261 8.92 -1.25 10.95
CA LEU A 261 8.68 -0.97 12.37
C LEU A 261 7.52 -1.76 12.98
N ASP A 262 6.51 -2.11 12.19
CA ASP A 262 5.39 -2.91 12.68
C ASP A 262 5.82 -4.35 12.98
N SER A 263 6.77 -4.89 12.23
CA SER A 263 7.39 -6.18 12.51
C SER A 263 8.22 -6.19 13.80
N VAL A 264 8.83 -5.06 14.19
CA VAL A 264 9.47 -4.91 15.51
C VAL A 264 8.43 -4.99 16.63
N LYS A 265 7.27 -4.36 16.47
CA LYS A 265 6.15 -4.42 17.45
C LYS A 265 5.60 -5.83 17.61
N ARG A 266 5.69 -6.67 16.58
CA ARG A 266 5.25 -8.09 16.58
C ARG A 266 6.23 -9.03 17.28
N GLY A 267 7.48 -8.62 17.48
CA GLY A 267 8.51 -9.41 18.15
C GLY A 267 9.81 -9.55 17.36
N GLY A 268 10.00 -8.81 16.28
CA GLY A 268 11.33 -8.60 15.69
C GLY A 268 12.23 -7.85 16.66
N PHE A 269 13.53 -8.15 16.66
CA PHE A 269 14.49 -7.50 17.55
C PHE A 269 14.66 -6.03 17.23
N ALA A 270 15.02 -5.70 16.00
CA ALA A 270 15.35 -4.34 15.60
C ALA A 270 15.09 -4.08 14.12
N ALA A 271 14.78 -2.82 13.79
CA ALA A 271 14.71 -2.32 12.43
C ALA A 271 15.16 -0.88 12.32
N TYR A 272 15.91 -0.56 11.26
CA TYR A 272 15.92 0.79 10.69
C TYR A 272 14.73 0.91 9.75
N GLY A 273 13.74 1.73 10.12
CA GLY A 273 12.49 1.81 9.39
C GLY A 273 11.79 3.16 9.53
N PHE A 274 10.65 3.25 8.92
CA PHE A 274 9.75 4.41 8.90
C PHE A 274 8.31 3.93 9.13
N ASP A 275 7.38 4.86 9.31
CA ASP A 275 5.99 4.55 9.56
C ASP A 275 5.25 4.34 8.21
N TYR A 276 4.64 3.17 8.03
CA TYR A 276 3.86 2.86 6.85
C TYR A 276 2.57 3.71 6.75
N TYR A 277 2.04 4.16 7.87
CA TYR A 277 0.95 5.11 7.86
C TYR A 277 1.33 6.42 7.15
N ASP A 278 2.56 6.94 7.40
CA ASP A 278 3.04 8.19 6.79
C ASP A 278 3.13 8.07 5.26
N ILE A 279 3.70 6.97 4.74
CA ILE A 279 3.79 6.78 3.27
C ILE A 279 2.41 6.57 2.63
N GLY A 280 1.50 5.90 3.32
CA GLY A 280 0.11 5.78 2.89
C GLY A 280 -0.61 7.12 2.88
N TYR A 281 -0.40 7.96 3.90
CA TYR A 281 -0.97 9.30 3.98
C TYR A 281 -0.47 10.18 2.83
N GLU A 282 0.82 10.17 2.54
CA GLU A 282 1.41 10.88 1.41
C GLU A 282 0.84 10.41 0.06
N ALA A 283 0.66 9.11 -0.13
CA ALA A 283 -0.02 8.56 -1.30
C ALA A 283 -1.47 9.06 -1.41
N GLY A 284 -2.18 9.20 -0.29
CA GLY A 284 -3.52 9.78 -0.23
C GLY A 284 -3.55 11.26 -0.60
N GLU A 285 -2.54 12.04 -0.20
CA GLU A 285 -2.40 13.44 -0.64
C GLU A 285 -2.18 13.54 -2.15
N MET A 286 -1.41 12.61 -2.74
CA MET A 286 -1.24 12.53 -4.20
C MET A 286 -2.56 12.17 -4.89
N ALA A 287 -3.31 11.22 -4.35
CA ALA A 287 -4.63 10.84 -4.86
C ALA A 287 -5.63 12.00 -4.80
N ALA A 288 -5.61 12.80 -3.72
CA ALA A 288 -6.44 14.00 -3.60
C ALA A 288 -6.11 15.02 -4.72
N GLN A 289 -4.84 15.25 -5.02
CA GLN A 289 -4.43 16.13 -6.11
C GLN A 289 -4.92 15.63 -7.48
N ILE A 290 -4.97 14.31 -7.69
CA ILE A 290 -5.51 13.71 -8.92
C ILE A 290 -7.02 13.88 -8.97
N LEU A 291 -7.74 13.55 -7.91
CA LEU A 291 -9.20 13.53 -7.89
C LEU A 291 -9.83 14.93 -7.82
N GLN A 292 -9.27 15.85 -7.03
CA GLN A 292 -9.81 17.21 -6.85
C GLN A 292 -9.23 18.21 -7.86
N ASP A 293 -7.89 18.20 -8.02
CA ASP A 293 -7.20 19.23 -8.79
C ASP A 293 -7.02 18.83 -10.26
N GLY A 294 -7.36 17.56 -10.60
CA GLY A 294 -7.24 17.03 -11.96
C GLY A 294 -5.78 16.87 -12.43
N LYS A 295 -4.82 16.78 -11.49
CA LYS A 295 -3.42 16.49 -11.83
C LYS A 295 -3.31 15.10 -12.44
N LYS A 296 -2.35 14.91 -13.34
CA LYS A 296 -2.05 13.60 -13.90
C LYS A 296 -1.03 12.91 -13.02
N PRO A 297 -1.10 11.56 -12.89
CA PRO A 297 -0.04 10.80 -12.20
C PRO A 297 1.36 11.10 -12.74
N SER A 298 1.50 11.31 -14.06
CA SER A 298 2.77 11.68 -14.70
C SER A 298 3.40 12.99 -14.20
N ASP A 299 2.61 13.88 -13.61
CA ASP A 299 3.04 15.19 -13.12
C ASP A 299 3.45 15.16 -11.65
N LEU A 300 3.27 14.02 -10.98
CA LEU A 300 3.53 13.82 -9.56
C LEU A 300 4.72 12.87 -9.38
N PRO A 301 5.92 13.38 -9.02
CA PRO A 301 7.08 12.53 -8.74
C PRO A 301 6.78 11.50 -7.66
N VAL A 302 7.34 10.29 -7.80
CA VAL A 302 7.27 9.25 -6.78
C VAL A 302 8.03 9.72 -5.53
N GLN A 303 7.45 9.52 -4.34
CA GLN A 303 8.01 9.98 -3.09
C GLN A 303 8.69 8.84 -2.33
N TYR A 304 9.76 9.21 -1.60
CA TYR A 304 10.46 8.33 -0.66
C TYR A 304 10.00 8.62 0.77
N PRO A 305 10.04 7.63 1.69
CA PRO A 305 9.87 7.90 3.12
C PRO A 305 10.84 8.98 3.60
N GLN A 306 10.35 9.96 4.36
CA GLN A 306 11.15 11.13 4.76
C GLN A 306 11.88 10.93 6.09
N LYS A 307 11.40 10.01 6.93
CA LYS A 307 11.94 9.78 8.28
C LYS A 307 12.46 8.36 8.38
N LEU A 308 13.65 8.23 8.95
CA LEU A 308 14.24 6.92 9.25
C LEU A 308 14.67 6.90 10.72
N LYS A 309 14.29 5.85 11.44
CA LYS A 309 14.70 5.64 12.83
C LYS A 309 15.08 4.19 13.09
N LEU A 310 15.94 3.97 14.07
CA LEU A 310 16.19 2.65 14.64
C LEU A 310 15.21 2.43 15.77
N VAL A 311 14.46 1.32 15.71
CA VAL A 311 13.61 0.87 16.81
C VAL A 311 14.09 -0.50 17.28
N ILE A 312 14.22 -0.66 18.60
CA ILE A 312 14.64 -1.91 19.25
C ILE A 312 13.55 -2.34 20.21
N ASN A 313 13.14 -3.61 20.11
CA ASN A 313 12.21 -4.25 21.02
C ASN A 313 12.99 -4.93 22.16
N LYS A 314 12.86 -4.38 23.38
CA LYS A 314 13.58 -4.90 24.56
C LYS A 314 13.13 -6.30 24.94
N LYS A 315 11.85 -6.59 24.81
CA LYS A 315 11.30 -7.90 25.11
C LYS A 315 11.84 -8.94 24.11
N ALA A 316 11.82 -8.63 22.81
CA ALA A 316 12.39 -9.49 21.79
C ALA A 316 13.90 -9.71 22.00
N ALA A 317 14.65 -8.67 22.38
CA ALA A 317 16.06 -8.80 22.73
C ALA A 317 16.26 -9.84 23.86
N GLN A 318 15.47 -9.73 24.92
CA GLN A 318 15.52 -10.68 26.05
C GLN A 318 15.16 -12.12 25.63
N GLU A 319 14.10 -12.28 24.82
CA GLU A 319 13.63 -13.58 24.33
C GLU A 319 14.65 -14.26 23.39
N MET A 320 15.46 -13.47 22.68
CA MET A 320 16.52 -13.95 21.77
C MET A 320 17.91 -13.95 22.42
N GLY A 321 18.00 -13.77 23.75
CA GLY A 321 19.28 -13.78 24.48
C GLY A 321 20.25 -12.64 24.15
N ILE A 322 19.73 -11.51 23.64
CA ILE A 322 20.53 -10.35 23.23
C ILE A 322 20.72 -9.41 24.41
N GLU A 323 21.97 -9.14 24.79
CA GLU A 323 22.30 -8.09 25.77
C GLU A 323 22.22 -6.71 25.10
N LEU A 324 21.47 -5.78 25.72
CA LEU A 324 21.35 -4.42 25.22
C LEU A 324 22.67 -3.67 25.39
N ASN A 325 23.19 -3.11 24.31
CA ASN A 325 24.40 -2.32 24.33
C ASN A 325 24.08 -0.86 24.67
N PRO A 326 24.73 -0.25 25.70
CA PRO A 326 24.52 1.16 26.05
C PRO A 326 24.78 2.16 24.91
N GLU A 327 25.59 1.81 23.91
CA GLU A 327 25.79 2.64 22.72
C GLU A 327 24.50 2.88 21.94
N TRP A 328 23.53 1.95 22.04
CA TRP A 328 22.26 2.06 21.33
C TRP A 328 21.32 3.12 21.91
N ASP A 329 21.48 3.49 23.20
CA ASP A 329 20.64 4.47 23.89
C ASP A 329 20.63 5.86 23.20
N SER A 330 21.70 6.18 22.47
CA SER A 330 21.83 7.45 21.76
C SER A 330 21.26 7.43 20.33
N ILE A 331 20.97 6.26 19.78
CA ILE A 331 20.62 6.08 18.36
C ILE A 331 19.29 5.35 18.14
N ALA A 332 18.74 4.70 19.16
CA ALA A 332 17.54 3.88 19.05
C ALA A 332 16.36 4.40 19.89
N GLU A 333 15.17 4.22 19.37
CA GLU A 333 13.94 4.24 20.15
C GLU A 333 13.66 2.82 20.66
N TYR A 334 13.32 2.69 21.94
CA TYR A 334 12.99 1.39 22.53
C TYR A 334 11.49 1.21 22.65
N ILE A 335 11.04 -0.01 22.37
CA ILE A 335 9.68 -0.48 22.68
C ILE A 335 9.75 -1.73 23.56
N GLU A 336 8.61 -2.08 24.21
CA GLU A 336 8.46 -3.23 25.12
C GLU A 336 7.53 -4.28 24.50
#